data_c74bb70306422e056d0483404a48ff79
#
_entry.id   c74bb70306422e056d0483404a48ff79
#
_cell.length_a   1.000
_cell.length_b   1.000
_cell.length_c   1.000
_cell.angle_alpha   90.00
_cell.angle_beta   90.00
_cell.angle_gamma   90.00
#
_symmetry.space_group_name_H-M   'P 1'
#
loop_
_entity.id
_entity.type
_entity.pdbx_description
1 polymer ?
#
loop_
_entity_poly.entity_id
_entity_poly.type
_entity_poly.pdbx_seq_one_letter_code
_entity_poly.pdbx_strand_id
1 'polypeptide(L)'
;HETLSIAMNRIGARSDSGEGGEDPARAKPRSNGDNANSAIKQIASGRFGVTAEYLNNCREIEIKVAQGAKPGEGGQLPGFKVTGLIAKLRHSTPGVMLISPPPHHDIYSIEDLAQLIYDLKQINPDASVCVKLVSRSGIGTIAAGVAKAKADAILVSGHSGGTGASPQSSIKYAGLPWELGLSE
;
A
#
# COMPACT_ATOMS: atom_id res chain seq x y z
N HIS A 1 11.04 -9.13 5.04
CA HIS A 1 9.78 -9.12 4.29
C HIS A 1 9.59 -10.42 3.49
N GLU A 2 10.61 -10.86 2.76
CA GLU A 2 10.55 -12.10 1.97
C GLU A 2 10.20 -13.33 2.83
N THR A 3 10.82 -13.47 3.99
CA THR A 3 10.51 -14.54 4.96
C THR A 3 9.05 -14.49 5.39
N LEU A 4 8.50 -13.30 5.63
CA LEU A 4 7.09 -13.12 5.99
C LEU A 4 6.17 -13.53 4.83
N SER A 5 6.51 -13.15 3.60
CA SER A 5 5.72 -13.53 2.42
C SER A 5 5.67 -15.05 2.24
N ILE A 6 6.83 -15.72 2.40
CA ILE A 6 6.89 -17.19 2.35
C ILE A 6 6.02 -17.81 3.44
N ALA A 7 6.13 -17.32 4.67
CA ALA A 7 5.35 -17.84 5.80
C ALA A 7 3.84 -17.69 5.54
N MET A 8 3.41 -16.50 5.10
CA MET A 8 1.99 -16.25 4.78
C MET A 8 1.49 -17.13 3.65
N ASN A 9 2.28 -17.27 2.57
CA ASN A 9 1.89 -18.14 1.45
C ASN A 9 1.78 -19.61 1.86
N ARG A 10 2.65 -20.10 2.76
CA ARG A 10 2.61 -21.49 3.27
C ARG A 10 1.34 -21.79 4.05
N ILE A 11 0.80 -20.82 4.79
CA ILE A 11 -0.43 -21.00 5.59
C ILE A 11 -1.70 -20.56 4.84
N GLY A 12 -1.59 -20.20 3.55
CA GLY A 12 -2.72 -19.74 2.75
C GLY A 12 -3.19 -18.33 3.06
N ALA A 13 -2.41 -17.57 3.84
CA ALA A 13 -2.67 -16.14 4.11
C ALA A 13 -2.03 -15.23 3.03
N ARG A 14 -2.09 -13.92 3.23
CA ARG A 14 -1.55 -12.92 2.30
C ARG A 14 -0.62 -11.96 3.01
N SER A 15 0.48 -11.59 2.36
CA SER A 15 1.36 -10.50 2.77
C SER A 15 1.23 -9.34 1.80
N ASP A 16 1.39 -8.13 2.32
CA ASP A 16 1.40 -6.89 1.54
C ASP A 16 2.84 -6.48 1.20
N SER A 17 3.07 -6.02 -0.02
CA SER A 17 4.39 -5.56 -0.47
C SER A 17 4.82 -4.25 0.18
N GLY A 18 3.87 -3.44 0.68
CA GLY A 18 4.08 -2.04 1.00
C GLY A 18 4.33 -1.18 -0.24
N GLU A 19 4.62 0.10 -0.03
CA GLU A 19 4.74 1.11 -1.11
C GLU A 19 6.09 1.12 -1.84
N GLY A 20 6.96 0.17 -1.57
CA GLY A 20 8.35 0.20 -2.06
C GLY A 20 8.63 -0.61 -3.32
N GLY A 21 7.61 -1.15 -3.97
CA GLY A 21 7.80 -2.12 -5.05
C GLY A 21 8.25 -3.49 -4.51
N GLU A 22 8.49 -4.41 -5.41
CA GLU A 22 8.97 -5.75 -5.08
C GLU A 22 9.86 -6.28 -6.20
N ASP A 23 10.91 -7.03 -5.85
CA ASP A 23 11.79 -7.65 -6.84
C ASP A 23 10.99 -8.66 -7.68
N PRO A 24 10.94 -8.52 -9.03
CA PRO A 24 10.23 -9.44 -9.91
C PRO A 24 10.68 -10.89 -9.77
N ALA A 25 11.92 -11.13 -9.35
CA ALA A 25 12.44 -12.48 -9.10
C ALA A 25 11.65 -13.23 -8.03
N ARG A 26 10.99 -12.52 -7.12
CA ARG A 26 10.16 -13.11 -6.06
C ARG A 26 8.86 -13.74 -6.56
N ALA A 27 8.40 -13.36 -7.76
CA ALA A 27 7.23 -13.97 -8.39
C ALA A 27 7.46 -15.41 -8.84
N LYS A 28 8.73 -15.80 -8.98
CA LYS A 28 9.10 -17.17 -9.37
C LYS A 28 9.21 -18.05 -8.13
N PRO A 29 8.56 -19.24 -8.10
CA PRO A 29 8.75 -20.20 -7.02
C PRO A 29 10.23 -20.62 -6.89
N ARG A 30 10.67 -20.80 -5.66
CA ARG A 30 12.03 -21.31 -5.36
C ARG A 30 12.14 -22.79 -5.65
N SER A 31 13.37 -23.29 -5.73
CA SER A 31 13.66 -24.71 -5.98
C SER A 31 13.05 -25.66 -4.93
N ASN A 32 12.85 -25.18 -3.70
CA ASN A 32 12.20 -25.91 -2.62
C ASN A 32 10.66 -25.80 -2.62
N GLY A 33 10.05 -25.15 -3.65
CA GLY A 33 8.62 -24.93 -3.77
C GLY A 33 8.08 -23.70 -3.03
N ASP A 34 8.93 -22.94 -2.32
CA ASP A 34 8.51 -21.73 -1.63
C ASP A 34 8.14 -20.60 -2.60
N ASN A 35 7.06 -19.92 -2.29
CA ASN A 35 6.64 -18.70 -2.97
C ASN A 35 6.96 -17.48 -2.10
N ALA A 36 7.86 -16.63 -2.59
CA ALA A 36 8.28 -15.40 -1.89
C ALA A 36 7.52 -14.16 -2.35
N ASN A 37 6.58 -14.30 -3.28
CA ASN A 37 5.77 -13.21 -3.79
C ASN A 37 4.77 -12.70 -2.75
N SER A 38 4.65 -11.38 -2.62
CA SER A 38 3.57 -10.79 -1.82
C SER A 38 2.26 -10.87 -2.58
N ALA A 39 1.25 -11.51 -1.98
CA ALA A 39 -0.04 -11.71 -2.61
C ALA A 39 -0.85 -10.40 -2.74
N ILE A 40 -0.55 -9.40 -1.92
CA ILE A 40 -1.10 -8.04 -1.99
C ILE A 40 -0.02 -7.10 -2.51
N LYS A 41 -0.34 -6.33 -3.56
CA LYS A 41 0.54 -5.29 -4.11
C LYS A 41 -0.02 -3.92 -3.81
N GLN A 42 0.75 -3.10 -3.08
CA GLN A 42 0.32 -1.76 -2.71
C GLN A 42 0.71 -0.74 -3.77
N ILE A 43 -0.23 0.17 -4.07
CA ILE A 43 -0.01 1.37 -4.89
C ILE A 43 -0.30 2.60 -4.03
N ALA A 44 0.72 3.40 -3.78
CA ALA A 44 0.64 4.66 -3.05
C ALA A 44 0.77 5.85 -4.00
N SER A 45 0.60 7.06 -3.47
CA SER A 45 0.75 8.32 -4.23
C SER A 45 2.10 8.42 -4.96
N GLY A 46 3.20 8.02 -4.32
CA GLY A 46 4.54 8.02 -4.92
C GLY A 46 4.76 6.98 -6.01
N ARG A 47 3.92 5.95 -6.11
CA ARG A 47 3.99 4.86 -7.10
C ARG A 47 5.37 4.22 -7.28
N PHE A 48 6.17 4.18 -6.22
CA PHE A 48 7.52 3.62 -6.26
C PHE A 48 7.50 2.14 -6.63
N GLY A 49 8.18 1.79 -7.73
CA GLY A 49 8.29 0.41 -8.20
C GLY A 49 7.01 -0.18 -8.79
N VAL A 50 5.96 0.60 -9.01
CA VAL A 50 4.70 0.14 -9.61
C VAL A 50 4.87 0.02 -11.12
N THR A 51 4.72 -1.20 -11.63
CA THR A 51 4.72 -1.53 -13.06
C THR A 51 3.55 -2.47 -13.37
N ALA A 52 3.20 -2.64 -14.64
CA ALA A 52 2.19 -3.61 -15.04
C ALA A 52 2.57 -5.04 -14.61
N GLU A 53 3.85 -5.42 -14.72
CA GLU A 53 4.35 -6.71 -14.23
C GLU A 53 4.13 -6.87 -12.72
N TYR A 54 4.45 -5.84 -11.93
CA TYR A 54 4.22 -5.83 -10.49
C TYR A 54 2.74 -6.06 -10.16
N LEU A 55 1.82 -5.32 -10.81
CA LEU A 55 0.38 -5.41 -10.58
C LEU A 55 -0.24 -6.74 -11.06
N ASN A 56 0.34 -7.37 -12.08
CA ASN A 56 -0.12 -8.68 -12.55
C ASN A 56 0.35 -9.85 -11.68
N ASN A 57 1.31 -9.63 -10.78
CA ASN A 57 1.83 -10.67 -9.89
C ASN A 57 1.17 -10.65 -8.49
N CYS A 58 -0.14 -10.38 -8.41
CA CYS A 58 -0.86 -10.36 -7.13
C CYS A 58 -2.26 -10.94 -7.22
N ARG A 59 -2.86 -11.18 -6.06
CA ARG A 59 -4.27 -11.55 -5.88
C ARG A 59 -5.12 -10.37 -5.44
N GLU A 60 -4.47 -9.34 -4.92
CA GLU A 60 -5.12 -8.13 -4.43
C GLU A 60 -4.23 -6.92 -4.68
N ILE A 61 -4.83 -5.83 -5.12
CA ILE A 61 -4.18 -4.53 -5.27
C ILE A 61 -4.71 -3.62 -4.16
N GLU A 62 -3.82 -3.09 -3.32
CA GLU A 62 -4.19 -2.14 -2.28
C GLU A 62 -3.87 -0.71 -2.71
N ILE A 63 -4.91 0.11 -2.88
CA ILE A 63 -4.76 1.56 -3.07
C ILE A 63 -4.58 2.20 -1.70
N LYS A 64 -3.37 2.67 -1.41
CA LYS A 64 -3.06 3.36 -0.17
C LYS A 64 -3.38 4.85 -0.31
N VAL A 65 -4.49 5.30 0.27
CA VAL A 65 -4.83 6.73 0.28
C VAL A 65 -3.94 7.51 1.24
N ALA A 66 -3.71 6.98 2.44
CA ALA A 66 -2.85 7.58 3.46
C ALA A 66 -2.38 6.51 4.47
N GLN A 67 -1.65 6.94 5.51
CA GLN A 67 -1.16 6.07 6.60
C GLN A 67 -1.78 6.47 7.93
N GLY A 68 -2.33 5.50 8.67
CA GLY A 68 -2.94 5.73 9.97
C GLY A 68 -1.95 6.14 11.06
N ALA A 69 -0.71 5.67 10.98
CA ALA A 69 0.35 6.01 11.95
C ALA A 69 0.85 7.46 11.84
N LYS A 70 0.64 8.12 10.74
CA LYS A 70 1.08 9.50 10.48
C LYS A 70 0.15 10.23 9.49
N PRO A 71 -1.11 10.42 9.87
CA PRO A 71 -2.06 11.11 9.02
C PRO A 71 -1.59 12.53 8.70
N GLY A 72 -1.66 12.92 7.42
CA GLY A 72 -1.25 14.24 6.96
C GLY A 72 0.24 14.44 6.68
N GLU A 73 1.13 13.52 7.09
CA GLU A 73 2.58 13.65 6.83
C GLU A 73 3.02 12.97 5.52
N GLY A 74 2.32 11.93 5.09
CA GLY A 74 2.69 11.12 3.94
C GLY A 74 3.86 10.18 4.18
N GLY A 75 4.27 9.49 3.11
CA GLY A 75 5.42 8.61 3.09
C GLY A 75 6.71 9.39 2.80
N GLN A 76 7.78 9.10 3.54
CA GLN A 76 9.10 9.62 3.24
C GLN A 76 10.17 8.57 3.56
N LEU A 77 11.24 8.55 2.77
CA LEU A 77 12.42 7.73 3.02
C LEU A 77 13.65 8.63 2.89
N PRO A 78 14.41 8.82 3.97
CA PRO A 78 15.63 9.63 3.93
C PRO A 78 16.65 9.09 2.92
N GLY A 79 17.40 9.96 2.25
CA GLY A 79 18.34 9.57 1.20
C GLY A 79 19.36 8.53 1.65
N PHE A 80 19.86 8.59 2.89
CA PHE A 80 20.82 7.60 3.40
C PHE A 80 20.26 6.17 3.53
N LYS A 81 18.93 6.00 3.53
CA LYS A 81 18.25 4.70 3.48
C LYS A 81 17.99 4.23 2.04
N VAL A 82 18.14 5.11 1.03
CA VAL A 82 17.95 4.77 -0.37
C VAL A 82 19.25 4.17 -0.93
N THR A 83 19.49 2.92 -0.57
CA THR A 83 20.63 2.14 -1.09
C THR A 83 20.43 1.82 -2.58
N GLY A 84 21.48 1.30 -3.25
CA GLY A 84 21.37 0.86 -4.64
C GLY A 84 20.25 -0.16 -4.88
N LEU A 85 20.05 -1.11 -3.95
CA LEU A 85 18.95 -2.07 -4.01
C LEU A 85 17.59 -1.37 -3.90
N ILE A 86 17.41 -0.51 -2.92
CA ILE A 86 16.15 0.23 -2.71
C ILE A 86 15.85 1.12 -3.91
N ALA A 87 16.85 1.83 -4.43
CA ALA A 87 16.70 2.67 -5.60
C ALA A 87 16.24 1.87 -6.83
N LYS A 88 16.84 0.69 -7.04
CA LYS A 88 16.44 -0.21 -8.12
C LYS A 88 14.98 -0.65 -7.98
N LEU A 89 14.56 -1.11 -6.80
CA LEU A 89 13.20 -1.57 -6.56
C LEU A 89 12.16 -0.45 -6.69
N ARG A 90 12.52 0.78 -6.34
CA ARG A 90 11.64 1.95 -6.38
C ARG A 90 11.73 2.75 -7.68
N HIS A 91 12.55 2.32 -8.64
CA HIS A 91 12.82 3.04 -9.88
C HIS A 91 13.28 4.49 -9.62
N SER A 92 14.24 4.66 -8.71
CA SER A 92 14.74 5.95 -8.23
C SER A 92 16.27 6.01 -8.22
N THR A 93 16.83 7.13 -7.75
CA THR A 93 18.27 7.35 -7.68
C THR A 93 18.79 7.07 -6.26
N PRO A 94 19.90 6.31 -6.09
CA PRO A 94 20.51 6.09 -4.79
C PRO A 94 20.89 7.39 -4.10
N GLY A 95 20.68 7.47 -2.78
CA GLY A 95 21.03 8.63 -1.96
C GLY A 95 20.04 9.80 -2.03
N VAL A 96 19.07 9.76 -2.92
CA VAL A 96 18.04 10.80 -3.03
C VAL A 96 16.83 10.46 -2.16
N MET A 97 16.38 11.42 -1.34
CA MET A 97 15.20 11.25 -0.51
C MET A 97 13.94 11.02 -1.37
N LEU A 98 13.11 10.07 -0.95
CA LEU A 98 11.85 9.77 -1.62
C LEU A 98 10.67 10.28 -0.77
N ILE A 99 9.70 10.91 -1.43
CA ILE A 99 8.49 11.46 -0.81
C ILE A 99 7.27 10.90 -1.52
N SER A 100 6.29 10.46 -0.73
CA SER A 100 4.97 10.06 -1.19
C SER A 100 3.94 10.96 -0.50
N PRO A 101 3.36 11.96 -1.21
CA PRO A 101 2.46 12.93 -0.59
C PRO A 101 1.22 12.30 0.07
N PRO A 102 0.71 12.89 1.15
CA PRO A 102 -0.60 12.57 1.72
C PRO A 102 -1.64 13.62 1.29
N PRO A 103 -2.87 13.25 1.09
CA PRO A 103 -3.36 11.95 0.68
C PRO A 103 -2.86 11.57 -0.70
N HIS A 104 -3.36 10.48 -1.29
CA HIS A 104 -3.00 10.09 -2.66
C HIS A 104 -3.23 11.27 -3.63
N HIS A 105 -2.16 11.86 -4.17
CA HIS A 105 -2.17 13.22 -4.74
C HIS A 105 -2.91 13.35 -6.08
N ASP A 106 -3.26 12.25 -6.72
CA ASP A 106 -4.00 12.20 -7.99
C ASP A 106 -5.46 11.73 -7.81
N ILE A 107 -5.94 11.63 -6.56
CA ILE A 107 -7.33 11.33 -6.23
C ILE A 107 -7.92 12.55 -5.52
N TYR A 108 -8.75 13.31 -6.23
CA TYR A 108 -9.40 14.53 -5.73
C TYR A 108 -10.92 14.34 -5.53
N SER A 109 -11.47 13.25 -6.08
CA SER A 109 -12.89 12.94 -6.00
C SER A 109 -13.12 11.43 -5.96
N ILE A 110 -14.36 11.01 -5.68
CA ILE A 110 -14.78 9.61 -5.77
C ILE A 110 -14.72 9.10 -7.20
N GLU A 111 -14.94 9.97 -8.17
CA GLU A 111 -14.87 9.64 -9.60
C GLU A 111 -13.42 9.33 -10.02
N ASP A 112 -12.43 10.09 -9.54
CA ASP A 112 -11.02 9.80 -9.78
C ASP A 112 -10.63 8.43 -9.18
N LEU A 113 -11.11 8.13 -7.98
CA LEU A 113 -10.89 6.83 -7.36
C LEU A 113 -11.56 5.70 -8.15
N ALA A 114 -12.81 5.92 -8.61
CA ALA A 114 -13.52 4.94 -9.44
C ALA A 114 -12.78 4.67 -10.75
N GLN A 115 -12.21 5.70 -11.37
CA GLN A 115 -11.39 5.55 -12.57
C GLN A 115 -10.12 4.74 -12.28
N LEU A 116 -9.41 5.04 -11.18
CA LEU A 116 -8.23 4.28 -10.79
C LEU A 116 -8.56 2.81 -10.51
N ILE A 117 -9.64 2.52 -9.80
CA ILE A 117 -10.11 1.15 -9.56
C ILE A 117 -10.41 0.44 -10.88
N TYR A 118 -11.09 1.11 -11.79
CA TYR A 118 -11.38 0.57 -13.10
C TYR A 118 -10.10 0.24 -13.88
N ASP A 119 -9.15 1.17 -13.94
CA ASP A 119 -7.87 0.99 -14.64
C ASP A 119 -7.06 -0.18 -14.08
N LEU A 120 -7.01 -0.30 -12.74
CA LEU A 120 -6.32 -1.41 -12.09
C LEU A 120 -6.96 -2.76 -12.40
N LYS A 121 -8.29 -2.82 -12.47
CA LYS A 121 -9.03 -4.02 -12.87
C LYS A 121 -8.85 -4.35 -14.35
N GLN A 122 -8.54 -3.39 -15.22
CA GLN A 122 -8.14 -3.67 -16.61
C GLN A 122 -6.74 -4.25 -16.70
N ILE A 123 -5.81 -3.84 -15.81
CA ILE A 123 -4.45 -4.38 -15.77
C ILE A 123 -4.45 -5.81 -15.23
N ASN A 124 -5.19 -6.08 -14.15
CA ASN A 124 -5.31 -7.39 -13.53
C ASN A 124 -6.77 -7.68 -13.18
N PRO A 125 -7.56 -8.27 -14.11
CA PRO A 125 -8.97 -8.55 -13.90
C PRO A 125 -9.25 -9.57 -12.77
N ASP A 126 -8.28 -10.41 -12.45
CA ASP A 126 -8.42 -11.47 -11.45
C ASP A 126 -8.12 -10.99 -10.02
N ALA A 127 -7.50 -9.82 -9.88
CA ALA A 127 -7.18 -9.26 -8.59
C ALA A 127 -8.37 -8.49 -7.98
N SER A 128 -8.60 -8.69 -6.68
CA SER A 128 -9.46 -7.78 -5.93
C SER A 128 -8.76 -6.42 -5.72
N VAL A 129 -9.54 -5.34 -5.64
CA VAL A 129 -9.04 -4.01 -5.33
C VAL A 129 -9.52 -3.59 -3.95
N CYS A 130 -8.57 -3.42 -3.03
CA CYS A 130 -8.78 -2.91 -1.69
C CYS A 130 -8.41 -1.42 -1.63
N VAL A 131 -9.22 -0.61 -0.95
CA VAL A 131 -8.88 0.79 -0.69
C VAL A 131 -8.57 0.97 0.79
N LYS A 132 -7.34 1.36 1.10
CA LYS A 132 -6.89 1.63 2.47
C LYS A 132 -7.14 3.08 2.84
N LEU A 133 -8.04 3.25 3.81
CA LEU A 133 -8.41 4.51 4.41
C LEU A 133 -7.80 4.66 5.81
N VAL A 134 -7.83 5.86 6.35
CA VAL A 134 -7.33 6.18 7.69
C VAL A 134 -8.49 6.47 8.62
N SER A 135 -8.47 5.87 9.82
CA SER A 135 -9.42 6.14 10.88
C SER A 135 -9.41 7.64 11.24
N ARG A 136 -10.54 8.29 11.03
CA ARG A 136 -10.77 9.71 11.32
C ARG A 136 -12.27 10.00 11.34
N SER A 137 -12.67 11.13 11.90
CA SER A 137 -14.05 11.59 11.81
C SER A 137 -14.47 11.80 10.35
N GLY A 138 -15.64 11.33 9.98
CA GLY A 138 -16.19 11.36 8.63
C GLY A 138 -15.76 10.20 7.75
N ILE A 139 -15.04 9.21 8.29
CA ILE A 139 -14.54 8.07 7.51
C ILE A 139 -15.68 7.23 6.94
N GLY A 140 -16.81 7.11 7.65
CA GLY A 140 -17.99 6.38 7.18
C GLY A 140 -18.54 6.95 5.87
N THR A 141 -18.61 8.27 5.75
CA THR A 141 -19.03 8.95 4.50
C THR A 141 -18.04 8.67 3.36
N ILE A 142 -16.74 8.71 3.64
CA ILE A 142 -15.69 8.38 2.65
C ILE A 142 -15.82 6.92 2.22
N ALA A 143 -15.99 6.01 3.18
CA ALA A 143 -16.14 4.57 2.92
C ALA A 143 -17.38 4.28 2.05
N ALA A 144 -18.50 4.95 2.28
CA ALA A 144 -19.68 4.85 1.44
C ALA A 144 -19.40 5.27 -0.03
N GLY A 145 -18.60 6.33 -0.22
CA GLY A 145 -18.12 6.75 -1.54
C GLY A 145 -17.21 5.69 -2.19
N VAL A 146 -16.28 5.13 -1.43
CA VAL A 146 -15.36 4.08 -1.90
C VAL A 146 -16.14 2.82 -2.32
N ALA A 147 -17.15 2.43 -1.55
CA ALA A 147 -18.04 1.32 -1.92
C ALA A 147 -18.79 1.59 -3.23
N LYS A 148 -19.30 2.81 -3.42
CA LYS A 148 -19.93 3.24 -4.68
C LYS A 148 -18.94 3.25 -5.86
N ALA A 149 -17.66 3.53 -5.62
CA ALA A 149 -16.59 3.45 -6.60
C ALA A 149 -16.22 2.00 -6.97
N LYS A 150 -16.92 1.00 -6.40
CA LYS A 150 -16.77 -0.44 -6.67
C LYS A 150 -15.42 -1.03 -6.22
N ALA A 151 -14.87 -0.55 -5.11
CA ALA A 151 -13.82 -1.28 -4.41
C ALA A 151 -14.37 -2.63 -3.91
N ASP A 152 -13.55 -3.67 -3.96
CA ASP A 152 -13.94 -5.01 -3.46
C ASP A 152 -13.80 -5.13 -1.95
N ALA A 153 -12.88 -4.35 -1.36
CA ALA A 153 -12.66 -4.27 0.07
C ALA A 153 -12.25 -2.85 0.50
N ILE A 154 -12.48 -2.55 1.77
CA ILE A 154 -12.03 -1.31 2.40
C ILE A 154 -11.26 -1.69 3.66
N LEU A 155 -10.01 -1.22 3.77
CA LEU A 155 -9.19 -1.37 4.97
C LEU A 155 -9.20 -0.06 5.75
N VAL A 156 -9.66 -0.11 7.01
CA VAL A 156 -9.59 1.03 7.94
C VAL A 156 -8.33 0.91 8.78
N SER A 157 -7.35 1.78 8.53
CA SER A 157 -6.05 1.79 9.20
C SER A 157 -6.05 2.77 10.37
N GLY A 158 -5.62 2.31 11.55
CA GLY A 158 -5.43 3.13 12.74
C GLY A 158 -3.98 3.55 12.97
N HIS A 159 -3.72 4.15 14.13
CA HIS A 159 -2.39 4.61 14.56
C HIS A 159 -1.33 3.49 14.61
N SER A 160 -1.73 2.25 14.80
CA SER A 160 -0.85 1.07 14.79
C SER A 160 -0.43 0.63 13.38
N GLY A 161 -0.90 1.30 12.34
CA GLY A 161 -0.66 0.97 10.93
C GLY A 161 0.76 1.20 10.45
N GLY A 162 1.73 0.76 11.16
CA GLY A 162 3.17 0.65 10.88
C GLY A 162 3.84 1.71 10.00
N THR A 163 5.01 2.16 10.41
CA THR A 163 5.84 3.03 9.58
C THR A 163 7.32 2.84 9.90
N GLY A 164 8.15 2.70 8.85
CA GLY A 164 9.61 2.52 8.99
C GLY A 164 10.41 3.81 9.03
N ALA A 165 9.79 4.98 8.87
CA ALA A 165 10.51 6.24 8.65
C ALA A 165 9.84 7.47 9.32
N SER A 166 8.91 7.27 10.24
CA SER A 166 8.26 8.38 10.95
C SER A 166 9.10 8.90 12.11
N PRO A 167 8.97 10.22 12.41
CA PRO A 167 9.46 10.78 13.65
C PRO A 167 8.82 10.13 14.89
N GLN A 168 9.53 10.12 16.00
CA GLN A 168 9.02 9.58 17.27
C GLN A 168 7.72 10.27 17.73
N SER A 169 7.59 11.58 17.46
CA SER A 169 6.39 12.35 17.76
C SER A 169 5.16 11.81 17.04
N SER A 170 5.28 11.46 15.75
CA SER A 170 4.18 10.89 14.99
C SER A 170 3.79 9.51 15.50
N ILE A 171 4.77 8.65 15.76
CA ILE A 171 4.53 7.28 16.26
C ILE A 171 3.79 7.30 17.60
N LYS A 172 4.10 8.27 18.47
CA LYS A 172 3.52 8.33 19.82
C LYS A 172 2.17 9.04 19.89
N TYR A 173 1.95 10.06 19.04
CA TYR A 173 0.88 11.03 19.28
C TYR A 173 -0.04 11.25 18.08
N ALA A 174 0.30 10.75 16.88
CA ALA A 174 -0.54 10.91 15.71
C ALA A 174 -1.44 9.68 15.49
N GLY A 175 -2.57 9.92 14.81
CA GLY A 175 -3.51 8.87 14.43
C GLY A 175 -4.50 8.48 15.52
N LEU A 176 -5.57 7.82 15.10
CA LEU A 176 -6.64 7.31 15.96
C LEU A 176 -6.64 5.79 15.98
N PRO A 177 -7.24 5.17 17.00
CA PRO A 177 -7.54 3.73 16.98
C PRO A 177 -8.41 3.38 15.76
N TRP A 178 -8.15 2.24 15.12
CA TRP A 178 -8.93 1.80 13.96
C TRP A 178 -10.39 1.49 14.33
N GLU A 179 -10.64 1.08 15.57
CA GLU A 179 -11.96 0.74 16.11
C GLU A 179 -12.93 1.93 16.02
N LEU A 180 -12.44 3.15 16.26
CA LEU A 180 -13.27 4.36 16.15
C LEU A 180 -13.70 4.61 14.71
N GLY A 181 -12.80 4.42 13.76
CA GLY A 181 -13.13 4.59 12.34
C GLY A 181 -14.00 3.47 11.79
N LEU A 182 -13.85 2.24 12.30
CA LEU A 182 -14.67 1.12 11.84
C LEU A 182 -16.10 1.19 12.37
N SER A 183 -16.30 1.78 13.55
CA SER A 183 -17.63 1.91 14.16
C SER A 183 -18.48 3.02 13.53
N GLU A 184 -17.88 3.96 12.82
CA GLU A 184 -18.58 5.03 12.09
C GLU A 184 -19.09 4.53 10.73
#